data_9ddd1b066a46fabdbf69c8f48d9f91b5
#
_entry.id   9ddd1b066a46fabdbf69c8f48d9f91b5
#
_cell.length_a   1.000
_cell.length_b   1.000
_cell.length_c   1.000
_cell.angle_alpha   90.00
_cell.angle_beta   90.00
_cell.angle_gamma   90.00
#
_symmetry.space_group_name_H-M   'P 1'
#
loop_
_entity.id
_entity.type
_entity.pdbx_description
1 polymer ?
#
loop_
_entity_poly.entity_id
_entity_poly.type
_entity_poly.pdbx_seq_one_letter_code
_entity_poly.pdbx_strand_id
1 'polypeptide(L)'
;MLAASRSGLSVTELAEKLHTSKSTSSRLLASLVESGLVERDEAHRHFLDVRFWTWGVQAARRLPVLDIARPHLASVVKEWSNPASIAVVRGDQTIYLECLTPSNGDAMFNILSYAVPAYACAPGKAILAFSSDETKEAILSCPLKKFTPQTLATREELSRELETVRCQGYAINRGEYYDNGSFAAAVPILDHAGLAVAAVSFYGLQDEESLQRLIPPLVEIGEVISASLGYGKAVRDVVG
;
A
#
# COMPACT_ATOMS: atom_id res chain seq x y z
N MET A 1 -2.38 -16.48 5.72
CA MET A 1 -1.75 -17.72 5.19
C MET A 1 -2.31 -18.09 3.83
N LEU A 2 -3.61 -18.38 3.68
CA LEU A 2 -4.19 -18.69 2.35
C LEU A 2 -3.98 -17.56 1.34
N ALA A 3 -4.18 -16.30 1.75
CA ALA A 3 -3.97 -15.13 0.88
C ALA A 3 -2.54 -15.00 0.32
N ALA A 4 -1.54 -15.51 1.01
CA ALA A 4 -0.14 -15.48 0.58
C ALA A 4 0.28 -16.74 -0.20
N SER A 5 -0.62 -17.68 -0.45
CA SER A 5 -0.33 -18.94 -1.12
C SER A 5 -0.95 -18.98 -2.50
N ARG A 6 -0.13 -18.87 -3.56
CA ARG A 6 -0.60 -19.03 -4.93
C ARG A 6 -0.99 -20.48 -5.29
N SER A 7 -0.39 -21.45 -4.62
CA SER A 7 -0.66 -22.87 -4.85
C SER A 7 -1.72 -23.45 -3.91
N GLY A 8 -2.38 -22.61 -3.11
CA GLY A 8 -3.28 -23.07 -2.04
C GLY A 8 -2.52 -23.77 -0.91
N LEU A 9 -3.24 -24.22 0.12
CA LEU A 9 -2.69 -24.96 1.24
C LEU A 9 -3.49 -26.25 1.47
N SER A 10 -2.80 -27.33 1.71
CA SER A 10 -3.39 -28.56 2.23
C SER A 10 -3.70 -28.44 3.73
N VAL A 11 -4.52 -29.33 4.26
CA VAL A 11 -4.81 -29.43 5.72
C VAL A 11 -3.51 -29.60 6.53
N THR A 12 -2.57 -30.40 6.01
CA THR A 12 -1.30 -30.66 6.70
C THR A 12 -0.42 -29.41 6.75
N GLU A 13 -0.22 -28.73 5.63
CA GLU A 13 0.55 -27.48 5.57
C GLU A 13 -0.04 -26.38 6.44
N LEU A 14 -1.38 -26.30 6.49
CA LEU A 14 -2.05 -25.34 7.37
C LEU A 14 -1.87 -25.69 8.86
N ALA A 15 -1.97 -26.97 9.21
CA ALA A 15 -1.77 -27.44 10.58
C ALA A 15 -0.35 -27.13 11.09
N GLU A 16 0.65 -27.36 10.26
CA GLU A 16 2.06 -27.03 10.55
C GLU A 16 2.25 -25.51 10.77
N LYS A 17 1.73 -24.70 9.85
CA LYS A 17 1.84 -23.23 9.91
C LYS A 17 1.11 -22.61 11.11
N LEU A 18 0.00 -23.22 11.55
CA LEU A 18 -0.80 -22.77 12.70
C LEU A 18 -0.37 -23.42 14.02
N HIS A 19 0.60 -24.35 13.98
CA HIS A 19 1.00 -25.15 15.15
C HIS A 19 -0.21 -25.84 15.83
N THR A 20 -1.12 -26.42 15.01
CA THR A 20 -2.34 -27.08 15.49
C THR A 20 -2.42 -28.51 15.00
N SER A 21 -3.42 -29.28 15.50
CA SER A 21 -3.68 -30.63 14.99
C SER A 21 -4.31 -30.58 13.58
N LYS A 22 -4.07 -31.63 12.78
CA LYS A 22 -4.75 -31.79 11.46
C LYS A 22 -6.28 -31.80 11.60
N SER A 23 -6.81 -32.38 12.68
CA SER A 23 -8.24 -32.41 12.97
C SER A 23 -8.80 -30.99 13.19
N THR A 24 -8.09 -30.14 13.93
CA THR A 24 -8.48 -28.74 14.17
C THR A 24 -8.44 -27.94 12.88
N SER A 25 -7.36 -28.06 12.11
CA SER A 25 -7.21 -27.36 10.81
C SER A 25 -8.24 -27.83 9.79
N SER A 26 -8.56 -29.12 9.76
CA SER A 26 -9.60 -29.66 8.88
C SER A 26 -10.98 -29.09 9.21
N ARG A 27 -11.36 -29.02 10.49
CA ARG A 27 -12.64 -28.42 10.89
C ARG A 27 -12.69 -26.92 10.57
N LEU A 28 -11.61 -26.20 10.82
CA LEU A 28 -11.51 -24.78 10.46
C LEU A 28 -11.72 -24.57 8.96
N LEU A 29 -10.99 -25.33 8.13
CA LEU A 29 -11.13 -25.24 6.68
C LEU A 29 -12.54 -25.63 6.21
N ALA A 30 -13.13 -26.68 6.78
CA ALA A 30 -14.50 -27.08 6.47
C ALA A 30 -15.51 -25.94 6.73
N SER A 31 -15.43 -25.29 7.90
CA SER A 31 -16.29 -24.13 8.22
C SER A 31 -16.07 -22.96 7.28
N LEU A 32 -14.82 -22.69 6.87
CA LEU A 32 -14.52 -21.63 5.91
C LEU A 32 -15.03 -21.97 4.49
N VAL A 33 -14.99 -23.22 4.07
CA VAL A 33 -15.57 -23.69 2.81
C VAL A 33 -17.10 -23.58 2.86
N GLU A 34 -17.72 -24.04 3.94
CA GLU A 34 -19.19 -23.94 4.13
C GLU A 34 -19.67 -22.48 4.13
N SER A 35 -18.91 -21.57 4.73
CA SER A 35 -19.21 -20.14 4.71
C SER A 35 -18.89 -19.47 3.36
N GLY A 36 -18.26 -20.19 2.44
CA GLY A 36 -17.87 -19.70 1.12
C GLY A 36 -16.71 -18.70 1.14
N LEU A 37 -15.89 -18.72 2.19
CA LEU A 37 -14.68 -17.89 2.27
C LEU A 37 -13.46 -18.59 1.64
N VAL A 38 -13.52 -19.90 1.56
CA VAL A 38 -12.46 -20.75 1.02
C VAL A 38 -13.07 -21.71 0.00
N GLU A 39 -12.40 -21.92 -1.10
CA GLU A 39 -12.70 -22.97 -2.06
C GLU A 39 -11.67 -24.10 -1.93
N ARG A 40 -12.07 -25.31 -2.33
CA ARG A 40 -11.22 -26.50 -2.32
C ARG A 40 -11.18 -27.08 -3.73
N ASP A 41 -9.98 -27.25 -4.27
CA ASP A 41 -9.80 -27.86 -5.58
C ASP A 41 -9.86 -29.41 -5.54
N GLU A 42 -9.75 -30.03 -6.72
CA GLU A 42 -9.75 -31.49 -6.89
C GLU A 42 -8.53 -32.16 -6.24
N ALA A 43 -7.41 -31.44 -6.09
CA ALA A 43 -6.21 -31.89 -5.37
C ALA A 43 -6.28 -31.69 -3.86
N HIS A 44 -7.46 -31.31 -3.37
CA HIS A 44 -7.72 -31.03 -1.94
C HIS A 44 -6.90 -29.91 -1.35
N ARG A 45 -6.49 -28.95 -2.19
CA ARG A 45 -5.86 -27.68 -1.75
C ARG A 45 -6.93 -26.62 -1.55
N HIS A 46 -6.70 -25.74 -0.58
CA HIS A 46 -7.64 -24.71 -0.17
C HIS A 46 -7.11 -23.34 -0.57
N PHE A 47 -7.98 -22.52 -1.16
CA PHE A 47 -7.71 -21.18 -1.65
C PHE A 47 -8.73 -20.19 -1.07
N LEU A 48 -8.38 -18.90 -1.07
CA LEU A 48 -9.40 -17.88 -0.85
C LEU A 48 -10.39 -17.90 -2.02
N ASP A 49 -11.69 -17.83 -1.70
CA ASP A 49 -12.75 -17.75 -2.69
C ASP A 49 -12.71 -16.39 -3.42
N VAL A 50 -13.01 -16.37 -4.72
CA VAL A 50 -13.02 -15.17 -5.56
C VAL A 50 -14.01 -14.09 -5.07
N ARG A 51 -14.98 -14.43 -4.22
CA ARG A 51 -15.91 -13.48 -3.59
C ARG A 51 -15.24 -12.40 -2.77
N PHE A 52 -14.03 -12.65 -2.24
CA PHE A 52 -13.24 -11.60 -1.60
C PHE A 52 -12.98 -10.38 -2.50
N TRP A 53 -12.87 -10.59 -3.82
CA TRP A 53 -12.76 -9.49 -4.77
C TRP A 53 -13.98 -8.55 -4.72
N THR A 54 -15.18 -9.13 -4.72
CA THR A 54 -16.42 -8.34 -4.63
C THR A 54 -16.46 -7.52 -3.34
N TRP A 55 -16.08 -8.11 -2.22
CA TRP A 55 -16.04 -7.41 -0.93
C TRP A 55 -14.96 -6.33 -0.89
N GLY A 56 -13.80 -6.60 -1.47
CA GLY A 56 -12.74 -5.60 -1.63
C GLY A 56 -13.19 -4.38 -2.43
N VAL A 57 -13.86 -4.60 -3.57
CA VAL A 57 -14.44 -3.52 -4.38
C VAL A 57 -15.49 -2.72 -3.61
N GLN A 58 -16.37 -3.39 -2.85
CA GLN A 58 -17.37 -2.69 -2.03
C GLN A 58 -16.73 -1.88 -0.90
N ALA A 59 -15.67 -2.40 -0.29
CA ALA A 59 -14.90 -1.66 0.72
C ALA A 59 -14.20 -0.44 0.12
N ALA A 60 -13.59 -0.58 -1.06
CA ALA A 60 -12.91 0.50 -1.77
C ALA A 60 -13.85 1.64 -2.21
N ARG A 61 -15.10 1.34 -2.58
CA ARG A 61 -16.13 2.35 -2.92
C ARG A 61 -16.42 3.36 -1.80
N ARG A 62 -16.05 3.05 -0.55
CA ARG A 62 -16.19 3.96 0.59
C ARG A 62 -15.03 4.97 0.71
N LEU A 63 -14.08 4.94 -0.21
CA LEU A 63 -12.91 5.79 -0.23
C LEU A 63 -13.00 6.78 -1.41
N PRO A 64 -13.55 8.00 -1.20
CA PRO A 64 -13.74 8.98 -2.28
C PRO A 64 -12.46 9.34 -3.02
N VAL A 65 -11.32 9.24 -2.33
CA VAL A 65 -10.00 9.51 -2.90
C VAL A 65 -9.68 8.62 -4.11
N LEU A 66 -10.21 7.40 -4.17
CA LEU A 66 -9.96 6.50 -5.29
C LEU A 66 -10.59 7.00 -6.59
N ASP A 67 -11.84 7.47 -6.53
CA ASP A 67 -12.54 8.00 -7.70
C ASP A 67 -11.93 9.32 -8.19
N ILE A 68 -11.46 10.16 -7.26
CA ILE A 68 -10.77 11.42 -7.58
C ILE A 68 -9.39 11.15 -8.19
N ALA A 69 -8.61 10.24 -7.62
CA ALA A 69 -7.24 9.99 -8.03
C ALA A 69 -7.12 9.25 -9.36
N ARG A 70 -8.05 8.33 -9.66
CA ARG A 70 -7.97 7.45 -10.84
C ARG A 70 -7.75 8.18 -12.17
N PRO A 71 -8.50 9.24 -12.54
CA PRO A 71 -8.26 9.94 -13.81
C PRO A 71 -6.89 10.61 -13.86
N HIS A 72 -6.38 11.14 -12.75
CA HIS A 72 -5.05 11.73 -12.67
C HIS A 72 -3.95 10.67 -12.83
N LEU A 73 -4.08 9.53 -12.15
CA LEU A 73 -3.16 8.41 -12.31
C LEU A 73 -3.12 7.89 -13.76
N ALA A 74 -4.29 7.75 -14.40
CA ALA A 74 -4.36 7.30 -15.79
C ALA A 74 -3.66 8.27 -16.77
N SER A 75 -3.82 9.59 -16.56
CA SER A 75 -3.15 10.60 -17.35
C SER A 75 -1.62 10.51 -17.22
N VAL A 76 -1.14 10.41 -16.00
CA VAL A 76 0.30 10.37 -15.69
C VAL A 76 0.97 9.10 -16.20
N VAL A 77 0.34 7.95 -16.02
CA VAL A 77 0.86 6.67 -16.55
C VAL A 77 0.99 6.74 -18.07
N LYS A 78 0.03 7.36 -18.75
CA LYS A 78 0.08 7.57 -20.20
C LYS A 78 1.18 8.53 -20.62
N GLU A 79 1.33 9.64 -19.90
CA GLU A 79 2.29 10.71 -20.25
C GLU A 79 3.73 10.29 -19.98
N TRP A 80 3.98 9.71 -18.80
CA TRP A 80 5.33 9.39 -18.36
C TRP A 80 5.76 7.94 -18.61
N SER A 81 4.85 7.11 -19.14
CA SER A 81 5.10 5.69 -19.41
C SER A 81 5.66 4.95 -18.19
N ASN A 82 5.24 5.34 -16.98
CA ASN A 82 5.72 4.77 -15.74
C ASN A 82 4.55 4.21 -14.89
N PRO A 83 4.70 3.06 -14.24
CA PRO A 83 3.68 2.52 -13.37
C PRO A 83 3.39 3.44 -12.19
N ALA A 84 2.10 3.60 -11.86
CA ALA A 84 1.65 4.40 -10.72
C ALA A 84 0.65 3.62 -9.86
N SER A 85 0.58 3.97 -8.59
CA SER A 85 -0.38 3.36 -7.67
C SER A 85 -1.00 4.36 -6.72
N ILE A 86 -2.16 4.00 -6.16
CA ILE A 86 -2.75 4.65 -5.00
C ILE A 86 -2.84 3.64 -3.85
N ALA A 87 -2.47 4.07 -2.66
CA ALA A 87 -2.44 3.24 -1.48
C ALA A 87 -2.96 3.98 -0.24
N VAL A 88 -3.41 3.21 0.75
CA VAL A 88 -3.80 3.68 2.08
C VAL A 88 -3.03 2.90 3.15
N VAL A 89 -2.96 3.44 4.36
CA VAL A 89 -2.44 2.72 5.53
C VAL A 89 -3.61 2.25 6.39
N ARG A 90 -3.55 0.99 6.83
CA ARG A 90 -4.47 0.41 7.81
C ARG A 90 -3.66 -0.37 8.84
N GLY A 91 -3.74 0.04 10.11
CA GLY A 91 -2.80 -0.45 11.14
C GLY A 91 -1.37 -0.11 10.75
N ASP A 92 -0.51 -1.12 10.71
CA ASP A 92 0.90 -1.02 10.33
C ASP A 92 1.18 -1.35 8.84
N GLN A 93 0.12 -1.61 8.05
CA GLN A 93 0.23 -2.08 6.67
C GLN A 93 -0.22 -1.03 5.66
N THR A 94 0.54 -0.93 4.57
CA THR A 94 0.15 -0.24 3.35
C THR A 94 -0.66 -1.18 2.47
N ILE A 95 -1.86 -0.76 2.09
CA ILE A 95 -2.76 -1.50 1.20
C ILE A 95 -2.86 -0.73 -0.10
N TYR A 96 -2.44 -1.34 -1.19
CA TYR A 96 -2.57 -0.79 -2.52
C TYR A 96 -4.01 -1.00 -3.02
N LEU A 97 -4.69 0.10 -3.34
CA LEU A 97 -6.08 0.08 -3.81
C LEU A 97 -6.16 -0.10 -5.32
N GLU A 98 -5.23 0.51 -6.04
CA GLU A 98 -5.13 0.44 -7.49
C GLU A 98 -3.68 0.62 -7.95
N CYS A 99 -3.33 -0.09 -9.02
CA CYS A 99 -2.05 0.04 -9.69
C CYS A 99 -2.31 0.11 -11.20
N LEU A 100 -1.80 1.14 -11.82
CA LEU A 100 -1.89 1.34 -13.26
C LEU A 100 -0.51 1.17 -13.90
N THR A 101 -0.45 0.50 -15.04
CA THR A 101 0.77 0.27 -15.79
C THR A 101 0.61 0.74 -17.23
N PRO A 102 1.67 1.21 -17.90
CA PRO A 102 1.63 1.64 -19.29
C PRO A 102 1.24 0.52 -20.28
N SER A 103 1.60 -0.71 -19.94
CA SER A 103 1.21 -1.93 -20.64
C SER A 103 0.48 -2.83 -19.67
N ASN A 104 -0.56 -3.54 -20.12
CA ASN A 104 -1.34 -4.50 -19.32
C ASN A 104 -0.48 -5.69 -18.82
N GLY A 105 0.68 -5.40 -18.23
CA GLY A 105 1.66 -6.37 -17.79
C GLY A 105 1.39 -6.95 -16.40
N ASP A 106 1.96 -8.11 -16.13
CA ASP A 106 1.83 -8.93 -14.91
C ASP A 106 2.28 -8.22 -13.60
N ALA A 107 2.95 -7.08 -13.68
CA ALA A 107 3.41 -6.30 -12.53
C ALA A 107 2.26 -5.81 -11.62
N MET A 108 1.07 -5.62 -12.18
CA MET A 108 -0.11 -5.11 -11.48
C MET A 108 -0.61 -6.06 -10.39
N PHE A 109 -0.69 -7.35 -10.68
CA PHE A 109 -1.20 -8.35 -9.73
C PHE A 109 -0.24 -8.62 -8.56
N ASN A 110 1.06 -8.41 -8.76
CA ASN A 110 2.04 -8.68 -7.71
C ASN A 110 1.97 -7.67 -6.57
N ILE A 111 1.73 -6.38 -6.84
CA ILE A 111 1.69 -5.33 -5.80
C ILE A 111 0.35 -5.33 -5.07
N LEU A 112 -0.78 -5.52 -5.76
CA LEU A 112 -2.12 -5.55 -5.16
C LEU A 112 -2.33 -6.73 -4.21
N SER A 113 -1.55 -7.80 -4.34
CA SER A 113 -1.69 -9.02 -3.53
C SER A 113 -0.95 -8.98 -2.20
N TYR A 114 -0.18 -7.93 -1.90
CA TYR A 114 0.62 -7.85 -0.67
C TYR A 114 0.27 -6.61 0.15
N ALA A 115 0.09 -6.81 1.46
CA ALA A 115 0.17 -5.75 2.42
C ALA A 115 1.65 -5.58 2.80
N VAL A 116 2.19 -4.36 2.61
CA VAL A 116 3.59 -4.03 2.88
C VAL A 116 3.65 -3.21 4.16
N PRO A 117 4.56 -3.48 5.10
CA PRO A 117 4.73 -2.63 6.28
C PRO A 117 4.90 -1.16 5.88
N ALA A 118 4.13 -0.28 6.53
CA ALA A 118 4.05 1.12 6.13
C ALA A 118 5.40 1.85 6.22
N TYR A 119 6.27 1.43 7.12
CA TYR A 119 7.62 1.99 7.26
C TYR A 119 8.61 1.55 6.17
N ALA A 120 8.30 0.48 5.43
CA ALA A 120 9.22 -0.13 4.47
C ALA A 120 8.83 0.12 2.99
N CYS A 121 7.97 1.10 2.72
CA CYS A 121 7.59 1.48 1.36
C CYS A 121 7.31 2.98 1.23
N ALA A 122 7.50 3.53 0.05
CA ALA A 122 7.31 4.97 -0.19
C ALA A 122 5.89 5.47 0.14
N PRO A 123 4.79 4.83 -0.32
CA PRO A 123 3.44 5.28 0.02
C PRO A 123 3.17 5.26 1.53
N GLY A 124 3.62 4.23 2.22
CA GLY A 124 3.46 4.12 3.67
C GLY A 124 4.18 5.24 4.41
N LYS A 125 5.45 5.50 4.08
CA LYS A 125 6.22 6.61 4.68
C LYS A 125 5.59 7.97 4.38
N ALA A 126 5.11 8.18 3.15
CA ALA A 126 4.41 9.41 2.78
C ALA A 126 3.15 9.64 3.63
N ILE A 127 2.33 8.59 3.85
CA ILE A 127 1.14 8.68 4.71
C ILE A 127 1.54 8.92 6.17
N LEU A 128 2.49 8.13 6.69
CA LEU A 128 2.92 8.24 8.08
C LEU A 128 3.46 9.62 8.45
N ALA A 129 4.23 10.25 7.56
CA ALA A 129 4.79 11.58 7.80
C ALA A 129 3.70 12.65 8.04
N PHE A 130 2.51 12.47 7.47
CA PHE A 130 1.37 13.37 7.58
C PHE A 130 0.19 12.76 8.34
N SER A 131 0.41 11.67 9.08
CA SER A 131 -0.57 11.09 10.00
C SER A 131 -0.56 11.79 11.36
N SER A 132 -1.56 11.51 12.19
CA SER A 132 -1.58 11.95 13.58
C SER A 132 -0.40 11.38 14.37
N ASP A 133 -0.01 12.08 15.44
CA ASP A 133 1.08 11.62 16.30
C ASP A 133 0.77 10.26 16.93
N GLU A 134 -0.49 10.00 17.25
CA GLU A 134 -0.95 8.70 17.76
C GLU A 134 -0.68 7.58 16.75
N THR A 135 -0.99 7.80 15.47
CA THR A 135 -0.75 6.82 14.40
C THR A 135 0.74 6.56 14.18
N LYS A 136 1.55 7.63 14.18
CA LYS A 136 3.01 7.52 14.06
C LYS A 136 3.59 6.74 15.23
N GLU A 137 3.20 7.10 16.44
CA GLU A 137 3.70 6.47 17.65
C GLU A 137 3.32 5.00 17.76
N ALA A 138 2.12 4.62 17.32
CA ALA A 138 1.70 3.23 17.28
C ALA A 138 2.64 2.35 16.42
N ILE A 139 3.20 2.90 15.35
CA ILE A 139 4.16 2.19 14.49
C ILE A 139 5.58 2.28 15.06
N LEU A 140 6.01 3.45 15.50
CA LEU A 140 7.34 3.68 16.05
C LEU A 140 7.62 2.90 17.35
N SER A 141 6.57 2.52 18.08
CA SER A 141 6.67 1.72 19.31
C SER A 141 6.73 0.21 19.06
N CYS A 142 6.48 -0.24 17.83
CA CYS A 142 6.55 -1.65 17.48
C CYS A 142 7.97 -2.05 17.03
N PRO A 143 8.36 -3.32 17.22
CA PRO A 143 9.61 -3.81 16.63
C PRO A 143 9.57 -3.73 15.10
N LEU A 144 10.49 -2.96 14.51
CA LEU A 144 10.61 -2.80 13.06
C LEU A 144 11.46 -3.94 12.50
N LYS A 145 10.85 -4.80 11.69
CA LYS A 145 11.55 -5.91 11.06
C LYS A 145 12.44 -5.41 9.93
N LYS A 146 13.69 -5.84 9.89
CA LYS A 146 14.61 -5.61 8.77
C LYS A 146 14.36 -6.62 7.66
N PHE A 147 13.99 -6.16 6.45
CA PHE A 147 13.73 -7.00 5.28
C PHE A 147 14.93 -7.03 4.34
N THR A 148 15.60 -5.90 4.19
CA THR A 148 16.79 -5.70 3.36
C THR A 148 17.85 -4.90 4.13
N PRO A 149 19.08 -4.78 3.64
CA PRO A 149 20.06 -3.88 4.26
C PRO A 149 19.59 -2.42 4.35
N GLN A 150 18.71 -1.99 3.44
CA GLN A 150 18.20 -0.62 3.33
C GLN A 150 16.99 -0.34 4.22
N THR A 151 16.36 -1.36 4.81
CA THR A 151 15.20 -1.18 5.68
C THR A 151 15.55 -0.32 6.89
N LEU A 152 14.78 0.73 7.13
CA LEU A 152 14.82 1.54 8.35
C LEU A 152 14.26 0.72 9.51
N ALA A 153 15.12 0.15 10.32
CA ALA A 153 14.75 -0.87 11.33
C ALA A 153 14.81 -0.35 12.76
N THR A 154 15.12 0.94 12.95
CA THR A 154 15.09 1.58 14.27
C THR A 154 14.10 2.74 14.32
N ARG A 155 13.60 3.03 15.52
CA ARG A 155 12.72 4.18 15.77
C ARG A 155 13.38 5.49 15.31
N GLU A 156 14.65 5.67 15.62
CA GLU A 156 15.41 6.88 15.33
C GLU A 156 15.58 7.10 13.83
N GLU A 157 15.91 6.03 13.09
CA GLU A 157 16.02 6.07 11.61
C GLU A 157 14.68 6.43 10.99
N LEU A 158 13.61 5.74 11.37
CA LEU A 158 12.28 5.98 10.82
C LEU A 158 11.77 7.38 11.19
N SER A 159 11.92 7.83 12.43
CA SER A 159 11.49 9.19 12.84
C SER A 159 12.17 10.27 12.02
N ARG A 160 13.48 10.17 11.81
CA ARG A 160 14.24 11.13 11.01
C ARG A 160 13.80 11.12 9.55
N GLU A 161 13.54 9.94 8.99
CA GLU A 161 13.01 9.82 7.64
C GLU A 161 11.63 10.47 7.50
N LEU A 162 10.71 10.23 8.47
CA LEU A 162 9.37 10.84 8.43
C LEU A 162 9.42 12.38 8.57
N GLU A 163 10.35 12.92 9.34
CA GLU A 163 10.59 14.37 9.40
C GLU A 163 11.08 14.91 8.05
N THR A 164 12.02 14.20 7.41
CA THR A 164 12.51 14.55 6.07
C THR A 164 11.37 14.54 5.06
N VAL A 165 10.56 13.48 5.05
CA VAL A 165 9.38 13.35 4.18
C VAL A 165 8.39 14.49 4.42
N ARG A 166 8.16 14.87 5.68
CA ARG A 166 7.26 15.97 6.03
C ARG A 166 7.77 17.32 5.52
N CYS A 167 9.08 17.55 5.59
CA CYS A 167 9.69 18.81 5.11
C CYS A 167 9.70 18.91 3.59
N GLN A 168 10.01 17.83 2.87
CA GLN A 168 10.14 17.84 1.41
C GLN A 168 8.83 17.52 0.66
N GLY A 169 7.82 16.96 1.34
CA GLY A 169 6.50 16.66 0.76
C GLY A 169 6.40 15.32 0.03
N TYR A 170 7.45 14.52 -0.04
CA TYR A 170 7.45 13.23 -0.71
C TYR A 170 8.35 12.22 0.01
N ALA A 171 8.07 10.94 -0.17
CA ALA A 171 8.88 9.84 0.34
C ALA A 171 9.53 9.07 -0.82
N ILE A 172 10.73 8.56 -0.59
CA ILE A 172 11.44 7.69 -1.52
C ILE A 172 11.66 6.32 -0.87
N ASN A 173 11.56 5.26 -1.66
CA ASN A 173 11.96 3.91 -1.28
C ASN A 173 13.12 3.46 -2.19
N ARG A 174 14.18 2.96 -1.60
CA ARG A 174 15.39 2.47 -2.28
C ARG A 174 15.64 1.00 -1.95
N GLY A 175 14.62 0.14 -2.16
CA GLY A 175 14.74 -1.29 -1.90
C GLY A 175 14.57 -1.68 -0.43
N GLU A 176 13.76 -0.95 0.35
CA GLU A 176 13.59 -1.17 1.79
C GLU A 176 12.78 -2.43 2.13
N TYR A 177 11.90 -2.89 1.23
CA TYR A 177 11.13 -4.13 1.42
C TYR A 177 11.55 -5.23 0.46
N TYR A 178 11.78 -4.91 -0.82
CA TYR A 178 12.30 -5.80 -1.84
C TYR A 178 13.65 -5.27 -2.33
N ASP A 179 14.68 -6.08 -2.23
CA ASP A 179 16.02 -5.77 -2.76
C ASP A 179 16.09 -6.18 -4.25
N ASN A 180 15.40 -5.43 -5.09
CA ASN A 180 15.31 -5.69 -6.54
C ASN A 180 15.94 -4.57 -7.38
N GLY A 181 16.69 -3.66 -6.73
CA GLY A 181 17.38 -2.54 -7.38
C GLY A 181 16.45 -1.46 -7.94
N SER A 182 15.14 -1.52 -7.70
CA SER A 182 14.21 -0.50 -8.15
C SER A 182 13.88 0.52 -7.07
N PHE A 183 13.57 1.74 -7.50
CA PHE A 183 13.14 2.84 -6.64
C PHE A 183 11.64 3.06 -6.76
N ALA A 184 11.09 3.73 -5.76
CA ALA A 184 9.75 4.29 -5.78
C ALA A 184 9.73 5.66 -5.10
N ALA A 185 8.88 6.56 -5.60
CA ALA A 185 8.57 7.82 -4.95
C ALA A 185 7.07 7.91 -4.67
N ALA A 186 6.68 8.53 -3.58
CA ALA A 186 5.28 8.71 -3.20
C ALA A 186 5.03 10.07 -2.57
N VAL A 187 3.84 10.61 -2.81
CA VAL A 187 3.34 11.83 -2.20
C VAL A 187 2.08 11.55 -1.38
N PRO A 188 1.88 12.21 -0.25
CA PRO A 188 0.65 12.11 0.51
C PRO A 188 -0.51 12.78 -0.22
N ILE A 189 -1.70 12.25 -0.05
CA ILE A 189 -2.95 12.90 -0.39
C ILE A 189 -3.58 13.37 0.91
N LEU A 190 -3.69 14.68 1.07
CA LEU A 190 -4.12 15.32 2.30
C LEU A 190 -5.61 15.67 2.25
N ASP A 191 -6.28 15.54 3.38
CA ASP A 191 -7.64 16.05 3.58
C ASP A 191 -7.64 17.53 4.02
N HIS A 192 -8.82 18.08 4.28
CA HIS A 192 -9.03 19.44 4.75
C HIS A 192 -8.31 19.76 6.09
N ALA A 193 -7.99 18.76 6.89
CA ALA A 193 -7.26 18.91 8.15
C ALA A 193 -5.74 18.81 7.98
N GLY A 194 -5.26 18.56 6.75
CA GLY A 194 -3.83 18.35 6.46
C GLY A 194 -3.32 16.97 6.90
N LEU A 195 -4.23 16.02 7.14
CA LEU A 195 -3.88 14.64 7.44
C LEU A 195 -3.89 13.79 6.16
N ALA A 196 -2.94 12.88 6.04
CA ALA A 196 -2.85 11.99 4.91
C ALA A 196 -3.93 10.91 4.95
N VAL A 197 -4.79 10.87 3.94
CA VAL A 197 -5.85 9.87 3.76
C VAL A 197 -5.44 8.76 2.79
N ALA A 198 -4.46 9.03 1.93
CA ALA A 198 -3.90 8.12 0.95
C ALA A 198 -2.50 8.59 0.51
N ALA A 199 -1.85 7.84 -0.37
CA ALA A 199 -0.68 8.30 -1.11
C ALA A 199 -0.76 7.82 -2.56
N VAL A 200 -0.23 8.64 -3.47
CA VAL A 200 0.04 8.27 -4.86
C VAL A 200 1.53 8.02 -5.02
N SER A 201 1.90 7.02 -5.81
CA SER A 201 3.31 6.70 -6.03
C SER A 201 3.61 6.29 -7.46
N PHE A 202 4.83 6.60 -7.90
CA PHE A 202 5.51 5.93 -9.01
C PHE A 202 6.41 4.83 -8.44
N TYR A 203 6.51 3.71 -9.15
CA TYR A 203 7.34 2.58 -8.75
C TYR A 203 8.01 1.90 -9.94
N GLY A 204 8.96 1.01 -9.66
CA GLY A 204 9.71 0.33 -10.70
C GLY A 204 10.74 1.21 -11.41
N LEU A 205 11.15 2.33 -10.80
CA LEU A 205 12.18 3.21 -11.32
C LEU A 205 13.54 2.53 -11.23
N GLN A 206 14.36 2.61 -12.28
CA GLN A 206 15.58 1.83 -12.38
C GLN A 206 16.84 2.62 -11.98
N ASP A 207 16.75 3.94 -11.94
CA ASP A 207 17.86 4.83 -11.67
C ASP A 207 17.43 6.11 -10.94
N GLU A 208 18.40 6.81 -10.35
CA GLU A 208 18.19 8.04 -9.61
C GLU A 208 17.75 9.20 -10.53
N GLU A 209 18.16 9.21 -11.80
CA GLU A 209 17.77 10.25 -12.77
C GLU A 209 16.26 10.17 -13.06
N SER A 210 15.74 8.97 -13.32
CA SER A 210 14.31 8.70 -13.49
C SER A 210 13.52 9.08 -12.23
N LEU A 211 14.04 8.78 -11.06
CA LEU A 211 13.45 9.15 -9.79
C LEU A 211 13.33 10.68 -9.68
N GLN A 212 14.43 11.42 -9.86
CA GLN A 212 14.45 12.89 -9.74
C GLN A 212 13.54 13.57 -10.78
N ARG A 213 13.50 13.05 -11.99
CA ARG A 213 12.63 13.57 -13.05
C ARG A 213 11.14 13.44 -12.74
N LEU A 214 10.74 12.35 -12.03
CA LEU A 214 9.34 12.04 -11.78
C LEU A 214 8.80 12.60 -10.45
N ILE A 215 9.63 13.12 -9.57
CA ILE A 215 9.19 13.75 -8.32
C ILE A 215 8.32 14.99 -8.58
N PRO A 216 8.71 15.99 -9.42
CA PRO A 216 7.90 17.18 -9.63
C PRO A 216 6.47 16.89 -10.12
N PRO A 217 6.23 16.09 -11.19
CA PRO A 217 4.88 15.77 -11.63
C PRO A 217 4.10 14.95 -10.58
N LEU A 218 4.78 14.13 -9.79
CA LEU A 218 4.14 13.39 -8.70
C LEU A 218 3.64 14.32 -7.60
N VAL A 219 4.42 15.33 -7.22
CA VAL A 219 4.03 16.35 -6.23
C VAL A 219 2.82 17.14 -6.74
N GLU A 220 2.84 17.60 -7.99
CA GLU A 220 1.74 18.32 -8.61
C GLU A 220 0.43 17.53 -8.57
N ILE A 221 0.47 16.23 -8.89
CA ILE A 221 -0.69 15.37 -8.81
C ILE A 221 -1.20 15.24 -7.36
N GLY A 222 -0.30 15.07 -6.41
CA GLY A 222 -0.64 15.02 -5.00
C GLY A 222 -1.38 16.27 -4.53
N GLU A 223 -0.92 17.44 -4.95
CA GLU A 223 -1.54 18.73 -4.64
C GLU A 223 -2.94 18.86 -5.29
N VAL A 224 -3.09 18.49 -6.57
CA VAL A 224 -4.37 18.55 -7.28
C VAL A 224 -5.42 17.64 -6.63
N ILE A 225 -5.04 16.40 -6.30
CA ILE A 225 -5.96 15.47 -5.64
C ILE A 225 -6.30 15.96 -4.23
N SER A 226 -5.33 16.43 -3.46
CA SER A 226 -5.53 16.96 -2.10
C SER A 226 -6.46 18.19 -2.10
N ALA A 227 -6.26 19.11 -3.06
CA ALA A 227 -7.15 20.26 -3.23
C ALA A 227 -8.60 19.85 -3.54
N SER A 228 -8.78 18.77 -4.31
CA SER A 228 -10.10 18.20 -4.60
C SER A 228 -10.78 17.61 -3.35
N LEU A 229 -9.99 17.20 -2.36
CA LEU A 229 -10.46 16.73 -1.03
C LEU A 229 -10.60 17.88 -0.01
N GLY A 230 -10.38 19.11 -0.42
CA GLY A 230 -10.56 20.30 0.42
C GLY A 230 -9.30 20.79 1.12
N TYR A 231 -8.14 20.18 0.88
CA TYR A 231 -6.87 20.71 1.40
C TYR A 231 -6.61 22.13 0.87
N GLY A 232 -6.23 23.04 1.76
CA GLY A 232 -5.98 24.46 1.41
C GLY A 232 -7.22 25.35 1.21
N LYS A 233 -8.44 24.81 1.28
CA LYS A 233 -9.68 25.62 1.20
C LYS A 233 -9.96 26.40 2.48
N ALA A 234 -9.59 25.88 3.63
CA ALA A 234 -9.83 26.51 4.93
C ALA A 234 -9.08 27.85 5.14
N VAL A 235 -8.06 28.16 4.32
CA VAL A 235 -7.32 29.44 4.41
C VAL A 235 -7.98 30.54 3.59
N ARG A 236 -8.84 30.23 2.61
CA ARG A 236 -9.48 31.23 1.76
C ARG A 236 -10.80 31.78 2.33
N ASP A 237 -11.47 31.01 3.16
CA ASP A 237 -12.79 31.42 3.74
C ASP A 237 -12.67 32.26 5.02
N VAL A 238 -11.44 32.47 5.55
CA VAL A 238 -11.17 33.29 6.75
C VAL A 238 -10.69 34.71 6.37
N VAL A 239 -10.43 35.00 5.11
CA VAL A 239 -9.89 36.30 4.62
C VAL A 239 -10.85 36.97 3.60
N GLY A 240 -12.12 36.53 3.54
CA GLY A 240 -13.17 37.12 2.73
C GLY A 240 -14.18 37.94 3.54
#